data_fd21d5dbe10efda38ffc418610007797
#
_entry.id   fd21d5dbe10efda38ffc418610007797
#
_cell.length_a   1.000
_cell.length_b   1.000
_cell.length_c   1.000
_cell.angle_alpha   90.00
_cell.angle_beta   90.00
_cell.angle_gamma   90.00
#
_symmetry.space_group_name_H-M   'P 1'
#
loop_
_entity.id
_entity.type
_entity.pdbx_description
1 polymer ?
#
loop_
_entity_poly.entity_id
_entity_poly.type
_entity_poly.pdbx_seq_one_letter_code
_entity_poly.pdbx_strand_id
1 'polypeptide(L)'
;MTPEQREAYDLHKKGMGKREIARMLGKNESTIRDRIRRAERYLQTDPAVQGAMSEVGMQDIGVLHSGWVKTDGASLYFQQPKDNDTTDTLDRIKEYFTGLPAIDLPPKQTGPSDADLLTVYPIPDAHIGMRAWAKETGEAYDTDIAVDRIQSGIGQCVQSSPASSEAIIIALGDLLHANDNTNMTPASKHVLDVDSRHYRNLEAAIYAIAAAAEMAAQKHDKVTVVVQRGNHDESAYMAVMFALAERYREDSRINVQKRPGEFFVHQFGLCLLASQHGDKAKAERLVMHLADEWPEMWGATRHRYYFTGHLHHSKMQDVGGVQVEQLRAVTARDAYAASNAYSARAQFQAITYHRNLGEVSRVKVNI
;
A
#
# COMPACT_ATOMS: atom_id res chain seq x y z
N MET A 1 36.43 15.22 8.36
CA MET A 1 35.42 16.32 8.41
C MET A 1 36.01 17.57 7.79
N THR A 2 35.36 18.14 6.76
CA THR A 2 35.87 19.36 6.10
C THR A 2 35.70 20.61 6.99
N PRO A 3 36.48 21.70 6.75
CA PRO A 3 36.30 22.94 7.51
C PRO A 3 34.87 23.49 7.47
N GLU A 4 34.21 23.42 6.31
CA GLU A 4 32.86 23.95 6.12
C GLU A 4 31.81 23.07 6.82
N GLN A 5 32.06 21.75 6.92
CA GLN A 5 31.18 20.85 7.69
C GLN A 5 31.32 21.14 9.18
N ARG A 6 32.53 21.36 9.66
CA ARG A 6 32.81 21.69 11.06
C ARG A 6 32.16 23.02 11.44
N GLU A 7 32.33 24.05 10.61
CA GLU A 7 31.75 25.38 10.85
C GLU A 7 30.22 25.30 10.98
N ALA A 8 29.54 24.66 10.02
CA ALA A 8 28.08 24.50 10.07
C ALA A 8 27.62 23.71 11.30
N TYR A 9 28.33 22.66 11.69
CA TYR A 9 28.05 21.84 12.85
C TYR A 9 28.24 22.62 14.17
N ASP A 10 29.34 23.36 14.31
CA ASP A 10 29.66 24.13 15.53
C ASP A 10 28.61 25.26 15.75
N LEU A 11 28.19 25.89 14.68
CA LEU A 11 27.10 26.91 14.75
C LEU A 11 25.78 26.26 15.18
N HIS A 12 25.47 25.09 14.66
CA HIS A 12 24.26 24.34 15.05
C HIS A 12 24.30 23.89 16.50
N LYS A 13 25.43 23.42 16.99
CA LYS A 13 25.62 23.07 18.41
C LYS A 13 25.49 24.25 19.36
N LYS A 14 25.76 25.47 18.90
CA LYS A 14 25.52 26.71 19.65
C LYS A 14 24.05 27.13 19.65
N GLY A 15 23.13 26.31 19.11
CA GLY A 15 21.68 26.55 19.12
C GLY A 15 21.16 27.35 17.93
N MET A 16 22.00 27.62 16.92
CA MET A 16 21.57 28.37 15.72
C MET A 16 20.73 27.49 14.77
N GLY A 17 19.63 28.02 14.32
CA GLY A 17 18.74 27.34 13.36
C GLY A 17 19.37 27.17 11.97
N LYS A 18 19.08 26.07 11.26
CA LYS A 18 19.67 25.76 9.93
C LYS A 18 19.45 26.87 8.91
N ARG A 19 18.30 27.55 8.93
CA ARG A 19 18.00 28.71 8.07
C ARG A 19 18.85 29.93 8.39
N GLU A 20 19.12 30.13 9.66
CA GLU A 20 19.96 31.23 10.14
C GLU A 20 21.42 31.00 9.75
N ILE A 21 21.93 29.78 9.93
CA ILE A 21 23.27 29.37 9.46
C ILE A 21 23.39 29.51 7.93
N ALA A 22 22.37 29.12 7.18
CA ALA A 22 22.34 29.24 5.73
C ALA A 22 22.46 30.71 5.30
N ARG A 23 21.74 31.61 5.93
CA ARG A 23 21.78 33.04 5.69
C ARG A 23 23.14 33.65 6.02
N MET A 24 23.71 33.24 7.17
CA MET A 24 25.02 33.72 7.65
C MET A 24 26.18 33.27 6.72
N LEU A 25 26.15 32.04 6.24
CA LEU A 25 27.18 31.44 5.41
C LEU A 25 26.97 31.66 3.89
N GLY A 26 25.92 32.37 3.48
CA GLY A 26 25.58 32.63 2.07
C GLY A 26 25.29 31.34 1.28
N LYS A 27 24.69 30.35 1.92
CA LYS A 27 24.36 29.05 1.33
C LYS A 27 22.86 28.79 1.43
N ASN A 28 22.36 27.83 0.66
CA ASN A 28 20.97 27.36 0.84
C ASN A 28 20.84 26.43 2.05
N GLU A 29 19.62 26.33 2.59
CA GLU A 29 19.34 25.54 3.79
C GLU A 29 19.64 24.05 3.60
N SER A 30 19.39 23.51 2.40
CA SER A 30 19.71 22.10 2.08
C SER A 30 21.22 21.82 2.18
N THR A 31 22.05 22.72 1.70
CA THR A 31 23.52 22.61 1.81
C THR A 31 23.97 22.60 3.29
N ILE A 32 23.38 23.44 4.13
CA ILE A 32 23.73 23.50 5.56
C ILE A 32 23.27 22.23 6.25
N ARG A 33 22.06 21.74 5.95
CA ARG A 33 21.55 20.46 6.48
C ARG A 33 22.49 19.30 6.15
N ASP A 34 22.94 19.22 4.90
CA ASP A 34 23.88 18.18 4.46
C ASP A 34 25.25 18.30 5.14
N ARG A 35 25.77 19.51 5.33
CA ARG A 35 27.03 19.74 6.02
C ARG A 35 26.97 19.30 7.49
N ILE A 36 25.91 19.65 8.21
CA ILE A 36 25.69 19.26 9.61
C ILE A 36 25.60 17.74 9.69
N ARG A 37 24.77 17.10 8.87
CA ARG A 37 24.57 15.64 8.85
C ARG A 37 25.89 14.90 8.57
N ARG A 38 26.69 15.37 7.62
CA ARG A 38 28.01 14.77 7.33
C ARG A 38 29.00 14.93 8.49
N ALA A 39 28.94 16.08 9.16
CA ALA A 39 29.77 16.30 10.36
C ALA A 39 29.37 15.36 11.51
N GLU A 40 28.08 15.17 11.76
CA GLU A 40 27.56 14.25 12.77
C GLU A 40 27.99 12.81 12.49
N ARG A 41 27.88 12.36 11.25
CA ARG A 41 28.34 11.02 10.83
C ARG A 41 29.84 10.84 11.05
N TYR A 42 30.64 11.82 10.68
CA TYR A 42 32.08 11.76 10.89
C TYR A 42 32.43 11.59 12.38
N LEU A 43 31.75 12.32 13.26
CA LEU A 43 31.97 12.26 14.72
C LEU A 43 31.48 10.95 15.36
N GLN A 44 30.56 10.24 14.72
CA GLN A 44 30.09 8.92 15.16
C GLN A 44 30.99 7.77 14.67
N THR A 45 31.94 8.06 13.77
CA THR A 45 32.85 7.03 13.24
C THR A 45 33.92 6.69 14.28
N ASP A 46 34.28 5.38 14.37
CA ASP A 46 35.31 4.88 15.26
C ASP A 46 36.62 5.66 15.08
N PRO A 47 37.26 6.12 16.18
CA PRO A 47 38.51 6.86 16.12
C PRO A 47 39.64 6.16 15.35
N ALA A 48 39.70 4.82 15.40
CA ALA A 48 40.71 4.04 14.68
C ALA A 48 40.47 4.13 13.15
N VAL A 49 39.20 4.13 12.70
CA VAL A 49 38.85 4.31 11.29
C VAL A 49 39.13 5.76 10.86
N GLN A 50 38.86 6.73 11.72
CA GLN A 50 39.19 8.15 11.44
C GLN A 50 40.68 8.37 11.27
N GLY A 51 41.50 7.72 12.12
CA GLY A 51 42.96 7.76 12.01
C GLY A 51 43.47 7.16 10.70
N ALA A 52 43.03 5.94 10.38
CA ALA A 52 43.42 5.26 9.15
C ALA A 52 43.01 6.02 7.87
N MET A 53 41.89 6.69 7.90
CA MET A 53 41.43 7.52 6.76
C MET A 53 42.26 8.79 6.59
N SER A 54 42.69 9.40 7.70
CA SER A 54 43.55 10.57 7.66
C SER A 54 44.94 10.24 7.05
N GLU A 55 45.48 9.06 7.37
CA GLU A 55 46.74 8.57 6.84
C GLU A 55 46.73 8.35 5.32
N VAL A 56 45.60 7.94 4.74
CA VAL A 56 45.43 7.75 3.29
C VAL A 56 44.86 8.98 2.55
N GLY A 57 44.79 10.13 3.24
CA GLY A 57 44.30 11.40 2.64
C GLY A 57 42.80 11.45 2.35
N MET A 58 42.00 10.55 2.88
CA MET A 58 40.54 10.55 2.71
C MET A 58 39.89 11.47 3.76
N GLN A 59 39.30 12.55 3.32
CA GLN A 59 38.67 13.54 4.22
C GLN A 59 37.15 13.37 4.39
N ASP A 60 36.50 12.53 3.59
CA ASP A 60 35.03 12.39 3.63
C ASP A 60 34.58 10.95 3.37
N ILE A 61 33.90 10.34 4.37
CA ILE A 61 33.30 9.00 4.28
C ILE A 61 31.89 9.06 3.68
N GLY A 62 31.35 10.25 3.40
CA GLY A 62 29.95 10.44 3.03
C GLY A 62 29.51 9.73 1.75
N VAL A 63 30.43 9.12 1.01
CA VAL A 63 30.18 8.46 -0.28
C VAL A 63 30.41 6.94 -0.23
N LEU A 64 31.13 6.42 0.78
CA LEU A 64 31.45 5.00 0.87
C LEU A 64 30.55 4.30 1.89
N HIS A 65 29.73 3.35 1.42
CA HIS A 65 28.88 2.54 2.29
C HIS A 65 29.62 1.44 3.05
N SER A 66 30.70 0.93 2.48
CA SER A 66 31.62 -0.05 3.11
C SER A 66 32.91 -0.09 2.35
N GLY A 67 33.99 -0.52 2.99
CA GLY A 67 35.29 -0.66 2.33
C GLY A 67 36.37 -1.21 3.25
N TRP A 68 37.52 -1.52 2.66
CA TRP A 68 38.74 -1.88 3.35
C TRP A 68 39.74 -0.73 3.28
N VAL A 69 40.24 -0.33 4.44
CA VAL A 69 41.39 0.59 4.53
C VAL A 69 42.61 -0.22 4.90
N LYS A 70 43.66 -0.18 4.08
CA LYS A 70 44.94 -0.84 4.34
C LYS A 70 45.93 0.22 4.76
N THR A 71 46.55 -0.02 5.90
CA THR A 71 47.73 0.71 6.40
C THR A 71 48.93 -0.25 6.47
N ASP A 72 50.13 0.26 6.71
CA ASP A 72 51.37 -0.56 6.74
C ASP A 72 51.37 -1.68 7.79
N GLY A 73 50.43 -1.66 8.74
CA GLY A 73 50.36 -2.65 9.81
C GLY A 73 49.03 -3.38 9.95
N ALA A 74 47.96 -2.96 9.27
CA ALA A 74 46.64 -3.53 9.44
C ALA A 74 45.72 -3.33 8.21
N SER A 75 44.75 -4.23 8.09
CA SER A 75 43.60 -4.04 7.18
C SER A 75 42.32 -3.91 7.98
N LEU A 76 41.70 -2.77 7.92
CA LEU A 76 40.43 -2.47 8.62
C LEU A 76 39.26 -2.49 7.67
N TYR A 77 38.23 -3.28 7.97
CA TYR A 77 36.94 -3.23 7.26
C TYR A 77 36.04 -2.28 8.01
N PHE A 78 35.50 -1.31 7.29
CA PHE A 78 34.42 -0.47 7.81
C PHE A 78 33.13 -0.72 7.05
N GLN A 79 32.03 -0.69 7.76
CA GLN A 79 30.69 -0.70 7.19
C GLN A 79 29.89 0.39 7.92
N GLN A 80 29.41 1.37 7.18
CA GLN A 80 28.46 2.30 7.78
C GLN A 80 27.20 1.52 8.18
N PRO A 81 26.63 1.76 9.38
CA PRO A 81 25.28 1.28 9.67
C PRO A 81 24.39 1.70 8.51
N LYS A 82 23.66 0.76 7.93
CA LYS A 82 22.58 1.15 6.99
C LYS A 82 21.70 2.11 7.76
N ASP A 83 21.63 3.36 7.33
CA ASP A 83 20.63 4.29 7.83
C ASP A 83 19.28 3.66 7.51
N ASN A 84 18.73 2.92 8.46
CA ASN A 84 17.32 2.58 8.49
C ASN A 84 16.55 3.84 8.89
N ASP A 85 16.83 4.96 8.23
CA ASP A 85 16.08 6.19 8.42
C ASP A 85 14.79 6.12 7.59
N THR A 86 13.96 5.14 7.94
CA THR A 86 12.58 5.06 7.48
C THR A 86 11.80 6.32 7.87
N THR A 87 12.20 7.00 8.94
CA THR A 87 11.61 8.25 9.40
C THR A 87 11.88 9.40 8.41
N ASP A 88 13.11 9.57 7.92
CA ASP A 88 13.44 10.62 6.91
C ASP A 88 12.72 10.35 5.58
N THR A 89 12.60 9.10 5.18
CA THR A 89 11.86 8.70 3.96
C THR A 89 10.35 8.95 4.13
N LEU A 90 9.78 8.61 5.28
CA LEU A 90 8.37 8.86 5.58
C LEU A 90 8.07 10.36 5.72
N ASP A 91 8.96 11.13 6.34
CA ASP A 91 8.80 12.58 6.45
C ASP A 91 8.92 13.28 5.09
N ARG A 92 9.78 12.81 4.20
CA ARG A 92 9.86 13.30 2.81
C ARG A 92 8.62 12.94 2.00
N ILE A 93 8.11 11.75 2.17
CA ILE A 93 6.84 11.32 1.58
C ILE A 93 5.71 12.21 2.10
N LYS A 94 5.64 12.46 3.40
CA LYS A 94 4.67 13.40 3.97
C LYS A 94 4.83 14.82 3.42
N GLU A 95 6.05 15.39 3.40
CA GLU A 95 6.31 16.73 2.86
C GLU A 95 5.90 16.85 1.38
N TYR A 96 6.13 15.80 0.59
CA TYR A 96 5.70 15.76 -0.80
C TYR A 96 4.18 15.78 -0.95
N PHE A 97 3.48 14.99 -0.15
CA PHE A 97 2.02 14.88 -0.22
C PHE A 97 1.28 16.03 0.47
N THR A 98 1.83 16.63 1.53
CA THR A 98 1.23 17.82 2.18
C THR A 98 1.25 19.08 1.31
N GLY A 99 2.10 19.13 0.28
CA GLY A 99 2.15 20.21 -0.69
C GLY A 99 1.17 20.06 -1.87
N LEU A 100 0.52 18.90 -2.02
CA LEU A 100 -0.45 18.71 -3.09
C LEU A 100 -1.78 19.36 -2.72
N PRO A 101 -2.43 20.08 -3.66
CA PRO A 101 -3.75 20.65 -3.40
C PRO A 101 -4.75 19.52 -3.09
N ALA A 102 -5.59 19.75 -2.08
CA ALA A 102 -6.70 18.86 -1.79
C ALA A 102 -7.61 18.76 -3.03
N ILE A 103 -8.12 17.55 -3.29
CA ILE A 103 -9.05 17.35 -4.41
C ILE A 103 -10.44 17.77 -3.98
N ASP A 104 -11.02 18.67 -4.76
CA ASP A 104 -12.43 18.99 -4.66
C ASP A 104 -13.21 17.99 -5.55
N LEU A 105 -13.78 16.98 -4.91
CA LEU A 105 -14.57 15.99 -5.62
C LEU A 105 -15.90 16.61 -6.08
N PRO A 106 -16.37 16.28 -7.30
CA PRO A 106 -17.66 16.75 -7.77
C PRO A 106 -18.76 16.30 -6.79
N PRO A 107 -19.85 17.08 -6.67
CA PRO A 107 -20.97 16.72 -5.81
C PRO A 107 -21.58 15.39 -6.22
N LYS A 108 -22.20 14.71 -5.25
CA LYS A 108 -22.91 13.46 -5.48
C LYS A 108 -23.96 13.63 -6.59
N GLN A 109 -23.96 12.74 -7.57
CA GLN A 109 -24.83 12.83 -8.76
C GLN A 109 -26.17 12.12 -8.58
N THR A 110 -26.30 11.24 -7.57
CA THR A 110 -27.53 10.48 -7.31
C THR A 110 -28.40 11.13 -6.24
N GLY A 111 -29.70 10.80 -6.24
CA GLY A 111 -30.64 11.21 -5.19
C GLY A 111 -30.28 10.69 -3.80
N PRO A 112 -31.21 10.72 -2.83
CA PRO A 112 -30.95 10.27 -1.46
C PRO A 112 -30.52 8.79 -1.44
N SER A 113 -29.55 8.49 -0.57
CA SER A 113 -29.09 7.14 -0.32
C SER A 113 -29.99 6.44 0.70
N ASP A 114 -30.08 5.11 0.62
CA ASP A 114 -30.73 4.32 1.64
C ASP A 114 -29.80 4.19 2.87
N ALA A 115 -30.29 4.72 4.03
CA ALA A 115 -29.56 4.72 5.29
C ALA A 115 -29.36 3.32 5.89
N ASP A 116 -30.16 2.35 5.47
CA ASP A 116 -30.10 0.97 5.94
C ASP A 116 -29.22 0.06 5.05
N LEU A 117 -28.60 0.63 4.00
CA LEU A 117 -27.76 -0.11 3.08
C LEU A 117 -26.28 0.29 3.15
N LEU A 118 -25.44 -0.73 3.02
CA LEU A 118 -23.97 -0.65 2.82
C LEU A 118 -23.60 -1.47 1.57
N THR A 119 -22.78 -0.94 0.67
CA THR A 119 -22.29 -1.69 -0.49
C THR A 119 -20.78 -1.88 -0.44
N VAL A 120 -20.29 -3.11 -0.61
CA VAL A 120 -18.88 -3.47 -0.64
C VAL A 120 -18.45 -3.76 -2.08
N TYR A 121 -17.31 -3.19 -2.48
CA TYR A 121 -16.68 -3.34 -3.79
C TYR A 121 -15.27 -3.96 -3.58
N PRO A 122 -15.13 -5.27 -3.53
CA PRO A 122 -13.84 -5.91 -3.40
C PRO A 122 -13.06 -5.87 -4.73
N ILE A 123 -11.76 -5.63 -4.63
CA ILE A 123 -10.80 -5.66 -5.73
C ILE A 123 -9.69 -6.66 -5.31
N PRO A 124 -9.92 -7.96 -5.45
CA PRO A 124 -8.94 -8.98 -5.09
C PRO A 124 -7.91 -9.18 -6.21
N ASP A 125 -6.65 -9.36 -5.83
CA ASP A 125 -5.59 -9.87 -6.69
C ASP A 125 -5.53 -9.15 -8.06
N ALA A 126 -5.36 -7.83 -8.03
CA ALA A 126 -5.32 -7.01 -9.25
C ALA A 126 -3.98 -7.15 -9.98
N HIS A 127 -2.89 -7.44 -9.27
CA HIS A 127 -1.55 -7.63 -9.81
C HIS A 127 -1.14 -6.55 -10.82
N ILE A 128 -1.36 -5.27 -10.48
CA ILE A 128 -0.94 -4.14 -11.32
C ILE A 128 0.58 -4.21 -11.52
N GLY A 129 1.01 -4.17 -12.77
CA GLY A 129 2.40 -4.36 -13.16
C GLY A 129 2.75 -5.77 -13.61
N MET A 130 1.81 -6.73 -13.59
CA MET A 130 1.99 -8.05 -14.19
C MET A 130 2.03 -7.95 -15.72
N ARG A 131 2.89 -8.78 -16.33
CA ARG A 131 2.91 -8.99 -17.78
C ARG A 131 2.37 -10.37 -18.11
N ALA A 132 1.32 -10.43 -18.94
CA ALA A 132 0.85 -11.68 -19.54
C ALA A 132 0.82 -11.55 -21.07
N TRP A 133 1.31 -12.57 -21.75
CA TRP A 133 1.34 -12.60 -23.22
C TRP A 133 0.21 -13.47 -23.74
N ALA A 134 -0.69 -12.90 -24.54
CA ALA A 134 -1.92 -13.56 -24.99
C ALA A 134 -1.69 -14.90 -25.70
N LYS A 135 -0.56 -15.09 -26.41
CA LYS A 135 -0.26 -16.36 -27.08
C LYS A 135 0.05 -17.49 -26.09
N GLU A 136 0.53 -17.17 -24.90
CA GLU A 136 0.87 -18.13 -23.86
C GLU A 136 -0.29 -18.33 -22.89
N THR A 137 -0.89 -17.25 -22.43
CA THR A 137 -1.88 -17.24 -21.35
C THR A 137 -3.33 -17.22 -21.84
N GLY A 138 -3.53 -16.94 -23.13
CA GLY A 138 -4.85 -16.78 -23.76
C GLY A 138 -5.42 -15.36 -23.65
N GLU A 139 -4.82 -14.49 -22.86
CA GLU A 139 -5.24 -13.10 -22.65
C GLU A 139 -4.02 -12.22 -22.38
N ALA A 140 -3.99 -11.01 -22.98
CA ALA A 140 -2.95 -10.03 -22.66
C ALA A 140 -3.25 -9.33 -21.34
N TYR A 141 -2.20 -9.01 -20.58
CA TYR A 141 -2.30 -8.19 -19.39
C TYR A 141 -1.04 -7.34 -19.20
N ASP A 142 -1.23 -6.10 -18.83
CA ASP A 142 -0.21 -5.12 -18.50
C ASP A 142 -0.78 -4.08 -17.56
N THR A 143 0.03 -3.08 -17.20
CA THR A 143 -0.34 -2.03 -16.24
C THR A 143 -1.55 -1.22 -16.71
N ASP A 144 -1.61 -0.86 -17.99
CA ASP A 144 -2.71 -0.04 -18.53
C ASP A 144 -4.01 -0.86 -18.59
N ILE A 145 -3.95 -2.11 -19.04
CA ILE A 145 -5.10 -3.03 -19.02
C ILE A 145 -5.62 -3.24 -17.60
N ALA A 146 -4.73 -3.36 -16.61
CA ALA A 146 -5.12 -3.49 -15.21
C ALA A 146 -5.93 -2.29 -14.71
N VAL A 147 -5.47 -1.07 -15.01
CA VAL A 147 -6.16 0.19 -14.63
C VAL A 147 -7.52 0.27 -15.32
N ASP A 148 -7.58 0.07 -16.63
CA ASP A 148 -8.82 0.13 -17.40
C ASP A 148 -9.83 -0.91 -16.90
N ARG A 149 -9.38 -2.10 -16.58
CA ARG A 149 -10.20 -3.19 -16.04
C ARG A 149 -10.79 -2.84 -14.67
N ILE A 150 -9.99 -2.29 -13.75
CA ILE A 150 -10.49 -1.84 -12.45
C ILE A 150 -11.52 -0.72 -12.62
N GLN A 151 -11.23 0.28 -13.43
CA GLN A 151 -12.14 1.39 -13.65
C GLN A 151 -13.46 0.95 -14.29
N SER A 152 -13.40 0.16 -15.35
CA SER A 152 -14.59 -0.32 -16.04
C SER A 152 -15.40 -1.29 -15.18
N GLY A 153 -14.75 -2.23 -14.50
CA GLY A 153 -15.40 -3.22 -13.65
C GLY A 153 -16.07 -2.59 -12.42
N ILE A 154 -15.36 -1.73 -11.70
CA ILE A 154 -15.93 -1.00 -10.56
C ILE A 154 -16.98 -0.01 -11.04
N GLY A 155 -16.77 0.70 -12.15
CA GLY A 155 -17.76 1.62 -12.72
C GLY A 155 -19.09 0.92 -12.99
N GLN A 156 -19.07 -0.26 -13.62
CA GLN A 156 -20.27 -1.07 -13.86
C GLN A 156 -20.90 -1.57 -12.55
N CYS A 157 -20.09 -2.00 -11.58
CA CYS A 157 -20.55 -2.40 -10.26
C CYS A 157 -21.27 -1.23 -9.55
N VAL A 158 -20.65 -0.06 -9.52
CA VAL A 158 -21.24 1.16 -8.94
C VAL A 158 -22.54 1.55 -9.65
N GLN A 159 -22.55 1.55 -10.97
CA GLN A 159 -23.75 1.89 -11.74
C GLN A 159 -24.92 0.97 -11.42
N SER A 160 -24.67 -0.34 -11.29
CA SER A 160 -25.70 -1.37 -11.15
C SER A 160 -26.12 -1.65 -9.70
N SER A 161 -25.38 -1.19 -8.70
CA SER A 161 -25.72 -1.34 -7.28
C SER A 161 -26.73 -0.29 -6.82
N PRO A 162 -27.48 -0.52 -5.72
CA PRO A 162 -28.34 0.50 -5.12
C PRO A 162 -27.51 1.64 -4.52
N ALA A 163 -28.12 2.83 -4.39
CA ALA A 163 -27.51 3.94 -3.67
C ALA A 163 -27.62 3.68 -2.15
N SER A 164 -26.51 3.28 -1.53
CA SER A 164 -26.41 3.05 -0.09
C SER A 164 -25.75 4.24 0.63
N SER A 165 -26.07 4.42 1.92
CA SER A 165 -25.45 5.48 2.73
C SER A 165 -23.94 5.27 2.91
N GLU A 166 -23.50 4.01 2.95
CA GLU A 166 -22.08 3.66 3.07
C GLU A 166 -21.63 2.79 1.90
N ALA A 167 -20.38 2.97 1.51
CA ALA A 167 -19.68 2.06 0.60
C ALA A 167 -18.29 1.74 1.12
N ILE A 168 -17.78 0.56 0.80
CA ILE A 168 -16.41 0.14 1.12
C ILE A 168 -15.74 -0.36 -0.15
N ILE A 169 -14.64 0.27 -0.54
CA ILE A 169 -13.71 -0.22 -1.56
C ILE A 169 -12.62 -1.00 -0.83
N ILE A 170 -12.43 -2.27 -1.16
CA ILE A 170 -11.40 -3.12 -0.54
C ILE A 170 -10.44 -3.61 -1.61
N ALA A 171 -9.23 -3.03 -1.69
CA ALA A 171 -8.11 -3.67 -2.36
C ALA A 171 -7.63 -4.81 -1.45
N LEU A 172 -7.99 -6.05 -1.82
CA LEU A 172 -7.95 -7.24 -0.95
C LEU A 172 -6.60 -7.98 -1.01
N GLY A 173 -5.51 -7.24 -1.04
CA GLY A 173 -4.14 -7.76 -1.19
C GLY A 173 -3.77 -8.04 -2.65
N ASP A 174 -2.47 -8.21 -2.88
CA ASP A 174 -1.88 -8.40 -4.21
C ASP A 174 -2.40 -7.38 -5.25
N LEU A 175 -2.55 -6.12 -4.77
CA LEU A 175 -2.88 -5.00 -5.63
C LEU A 175 -1.76 -4.74 -6.64
N LEU A 176 -0.50 -4.83 -6.17
CA LEU A 176 0.70 -4.75 -6.98
C LEU A 176 1.28 -6.15 -7.23
N HIS A 177 1.76 -6.39 -8.45
CA HIS A 177 2.36 -7.67 -8.81
C HIS A 177 3.74 -7.90 -8.17
N ALA A 178 4.51 -6.84 -7.94
CA ALA A 178 5.83 -6.89 -7.31
C ALA A 178 5.94 -5.88 -6.17
N ASN A 179 6.62 -6.28 -5.08
CA ASN A 179 6.83 -5.44 -3.91
C ASN A 179 7.84 -4.32 -4.13
N ASP A 180 8.78 -4.53 -5.04
CA ASP A 180 9.89 -3.62 -5.32
C ASP A 180 10.51 -3.89 -6.70
N ASN A 181 11.64 -3.24 -7.01
CA ASN A 181 12.35 -3.38 -8.27
C ASN A 181 13.14 -4.71 -8.43
N THR A 182 13.10 -5.62 -7.46
CA THR A 182 13.73 -6.95 -7.61
C THR A 182 12.92 -7.88 -8.51
N ASN A 183 11.65 -7.57 -8.72
CA ASN A 183 10.70 -8.37 -9.51
C ASN A 183 10.62 -9.83 -9.02
N MET A 184 10.60 -9.98 -7.69
CA MET A 184 10.45 -11.28 -7.03
C MET A 184 9.41 -11.18 -5.92
N THR A 185 8.72 -12.29 -5.66
CA THR A 185 7.85 -12.38 -4.47
C THR A 185 8.69 -12.27 -3.19
N PRO A 186 8.24 -11.51 -2.17
CA PRO A 186 9.05 -11.24 -0.97
C PRO A 186 9.49 -12.49 -0.21
N ALA A 187 8.59 -13.44 0.02
CA ALA A 187 8.88 -14.64 0.82
C ALA A 187 9.51 -15.76 -0.01
N SER A 188 8.88 -16.17 -1.11
CA SER A 188 9.27 -17.37 -1.88
C SER A 188 10.33 -17.10 -2.94
N LYS A 189 10.65 -15.82 -3.23
CA LYS A 189 11.63 -15.38 -4.22
C LYS A 189 11.36 -15.89 -5.65
N HIS A 190 10.10 -16.14 -5.99
CA HIS A 190 9.71 -16.42 -7.35
C HIS A 190 9.94 -15.18 -8.23
N VAL A 191 10.59 -15.41 -9.38
CA VAL A 191 10.76 -14.36 -10.40
C VAL A 191 9.41 -14.07 -11.06
N LEU A 192 9.10 -12.80 -11.21
CA LEU A 192 7.82 -12.31 -11.71
C LEU A 192 8.00 -11.67 -13.07
N ASP A 193 7.08 -11.97 -13.98
CA ASP A 193 6.98 -11.29 -15.27
C ASP A 193 6.30 -9.93 -15.08
N VAL A 194 7.08 -8.87 -15.17
CA VAL A 194 6.60 -7.50 -14.95
C VAL A 194 6.52 -6.71 -16.26
N ASP A 195 5.50 -5.86 -16.36
CA ASP A 195 5.29 -4.99 -17.51
C ASP A 195 6.20 -3.75 -17.50
N SER A 196 6.39 -3.15 -16.34
CA SER A 196 7.09 -1.88 -16.22
C SER A 196 7.81 -1.72 -14.87
N ARG A 197 8.44 -0.56 -14.68
CA ARG A 197 9.13 -0.23 -13.43
C ARG A 197 8.15 -0.08 -12.28
N HIS A 198 8.56 -0.50 -11.10
CA HIS A 198 7.77 -0.43 -9.88
C HIS A 198 7.18 0.95 -9.59
N TYR A 199 7.90 2.04 -9.91
CA TYR A 199 7.39 3.42 -9.79
C TYR A 199 6.10 3.64 -10.58
N ARG A 200 6.06 3.25 -11.87
CA ARG A 200 4.86 3.35 -12.71
C ARG A 200 3.71 2.50 -12.17
N ASN A 201 4.03 1.32 -11.67
CA ASN A 201 3.02 0.41 -11.11
C ASN A 201 2.39 1.01 -9.83
N LEU A 202 3.18 1.68 -8.98
CA LEU A 202 2.67 2.41 -7.81
C LEU A 202 1.74 3.57 -8.22
N GLU A 203 2.15 4.39 -9.19
CA GLU A 203 1.28 5.46 -9.71
C GLU A 203 -0.04 4.91 -10.25
N ALA A 204 0.03 3.85 -11.06
CA ALA A 204 -1.14 3.19 -11.64
C ALA A 204 -2.09 2.64 -10.56
N ALA A 205 -1.54 2.03 -9.50
CA ALA A 205 -2.32 1.50 -8.39
C ALA A 205 -3.03 2.63 -7.61
N ILE A 206 -2.32 3.72 -7.30
CA ILE A 206 -2.90 4.90 -6.64
C ILE A 206 -4.04 5.46 -7.50
N TYR A 207 -3.80 5.63 -8.80
CA TYR A 207 -4.79 6.16 -9.73
C TYR A 207 -6.02 5.25 -9.85
N ALA A 208 -5.83 3.94 -9.99
CA ALA A 208 -6.93 2.98 -10.13
C ALA A 208 -7.85 2.95 -8.90
N ILE A 209 -7.27 2.90 -7.68
CA ILE A 209 -8.06 2.90 -6.44
C ILE A 209 -8.68 4.26 -6.17
N ALA A 210 -8.00 5.36 -6.49
CA ALA A 210 -8.58 6.69 -6.41
C ALA A 210 -9.81 6.82 -7.31
N ALA A 211 -9.71 6.40 -8.57
CA ALA A 211 -10.85 6.42 -9.50
C ALA A 211 -12.03 5.57 -9.00
N ALA A 212 -11.75 4.37 -8.45
CA ALA A 212 -12.79 3.53 -7.85
C ALA A 212 -13.49 4.23 -6.66
N ALA A 213 -12.74 4.87 -5.77
CA ALA A 213 -13.28 5.61 -4.63
C ALA A 213 -14.12 6.83 -5.08
N GLU A 214 -13.63 7.56 -6.06
CA GLU A 214 -14.33 8.74 -6.62
C GLU A 214 -15.64 8.36 -7.33
N MET A 215 -15.65 7.27 -8.10
CA MET A 215 -16.88 6.73 -8.69
C MET A 215 -17.90 6.33 -7.61
N ALA A 216 -17.45 5.66 -6.56
CA ALA A 216 -18.32 5.30 -5.45
C ALA A 216 -18.84 6.53 -4.70
N ALA A 217 -18.03 7.58 -4.49
CA ALA A 217 -18.42 8.83 -3.81
C ALA A 217 -19.43 9.68 -4.62
N GLN A 218 -19.57 9.43 -5.92
CA GLN A 218 -20.65 10.05 -6.72
C GLN A 218 -22.02 9.42 -6.45
N LYS A 219 -22.06 8.23 -5.85
CA LYS A 219 -23.32 7.50 -5.59
C LYS A 219 -23.64 7.36 -4.11
N HIS A 220 -22.64 7.13 -3.26
CA HIS A 220 -22.79 6.86 -1.85
C HIS A 220 -22.44 8.10 -1.00
N ASP A 221 -22.98 8.19 0.23
CA ASP A 221 -22.73 9.36 1.09
C ASP A 221 -21.36 9.31 1.74
N LYS A 222 -20.92 8.08 2.10
CA LYS A 222 -19.61 7.83 2.70
C LYS A 222 -18.94 6.65 2.02
N VAL A 223 -17.66 6.79 1.71
CA VAL A 223 -16.84 5.73 1.11
C VAL A 223 -15.63 5.46 2.00
N THR A 224 -15.50 4.24 2.46
CA THR A 224 -14.31 3.77 3.16
C THR A 224 -13.40 3.06 2.17
N VAL A 225 -12.14 3.46 2.10
CA VAL A 225 -11.12 2.81 1.27
C VAL A 225 -10.19 2.00 2.16
N VAL A 226 -10.03 0.73 1.84
CA VAL A 226 -9.16 -0.22 2.53
C VAL A 226 -8.14 -0.76 1.55
N VAL A 227 -6.86 -0.64 1.84
CA VAL A 227 -5.78 -1.24 1.06
C VAL A 227 -5.10 -2.27 1.96
N GLN A 228 -5.27 -3.54 1.64
CA GLN A 228 -4.72 -4.65 2.42
C GLN A 228 -3.43 -5.17 1.81
N ARG A 229 -2.58 -5.69 2.67
CA ARG A 229 -1.36 -6.39 2.30
C ARG A 229 -1.70 -7.69 1.57
N GLY A 230 -0.95 -8.01 0.51
CA GLY A 230 -0.86 -9.33 -0.07
C GLY A 230 0.54 -9.94 0.08
N ASN A 231 0.76 -11.12 -0.47
CA ASN A 231 2.08 -11.76 -0.46
C ASN A 231 3.00 -11.26 -1.60
N HIS A 232 2.46 -10.59 -2.60
CA HIS A 232 3.22 -9.92 -3.66
C HIS A 232 3.64 -8.51 -3.30
N ASP A 233 2.89 -7.80 -2.45
CA ASP A 233 3.07 -6.39 -2.14
C ASP A 233 3.17 -6.10 -0.63
N GLU A 234 3.88 -6.96 0.12
CA GLU A 234 3.99 -6.97 1.58
C GLU A 234 4.30 -5.61 2.23
N SER A 235 4.98 -4.71 1.53
CA SER A 235 5.29 -3.36 1.98
C SER A 235 4.82 -2.28 1.00
N ALA A 236 4.75 -2.58 -0.29
CA ALA A 236 4.38 -1.58 -1.31
C ALA A 236 2.93 -1.08 -1.16
N TYR A 237 2.01 -1.91 -0.65
CA TYR A 237 0.63 -1.51 -0.38
C TYR A 237 0.53 -0.29 0.55
N MET A 238 1.49 -0.12 1.47
CA MET A 238 1.51 1.01 2.39
C MET A 238 1.69 2.34 1.67
N ALA A 239 2.51 2.37 0.60
CA ALA A 239 2.71 3.58 -0.19
C ALA A 239 1.39 4.01 -0.87
N VAL A 240 0.63 3.05 -1.40
CA VAL A 240 -0.70 3.31 -1.99
C VAL A 240 -1.67 3.81 -0.91
N MET A 241 -1.72 3.14 0.24
CA MET A 241 -2.59 3.52 1.36
C MET A 241 -2.30 4.94 1.85
N PHE A 242 -1.03 5.30 2.08
CA PHE A 242 -0.67 6.64 2.56
C PHE A 242 -0.90 7.70 1.51
N ALA A 243 -0.62 7.44 0.23
CA ALA A 243 -0.90 8.37 -0.86
C ALA A 243 -2.41 8.69 -0.96
N LEU A 244 -3.27 7.67 -0.89
CA LEU A 244 -4.71 7.86 -0.90
C LEU A 244 -5.21 8.58 0.35
N ALA A 245 -4.68 8.26 1.53
CA ALA A 245 -5.05 8.92 2.76
C ALA A 245 -4.70 10.41 2.75
N GLU A 246 -3.57 10.77 2.15
CA GLU A 246 -3.18 12.17 2.00
C GLU A 246 -4.00 12.88 0.91
N ARG A 247 -4.29 12.19 -0.19
CA ARG A 247 -5.15 12.70 -1.25
C ARG A 247 -6.52 13.14 -0.76
N TYR A 248 -7.14 12.36 0.13
CA TYR A 248 -8.51 12.60 0.64
C TYR A 248 -8.55 13.13 2.08
N ARG A 249 -7.45 13.65 2.63
CA ARG A 249 -7.36 14.10 4.01
C ARG A 249 -8.41 15.16 4.41
N GLU A 250 -8.87 15.95 3.46
CA GLU A 250 -9.82 17.04 3.67
C GLU A 250 -11.23 16.71 3.11
N ASP A 251 -11.42 15.61 2.41
CA ASP A 251 -12.72 15.19 1.92
C ASP A 251 -13.47 14.40 3.00
N SER A 252 -14.65 14.88 3.38
CA SER A 252 -15.48 14.25 4.43
C SER A 252 -16.22 13.01 3.95
N ARG A 253 -16.28 12.74 2.64
CA ARG A 253 -16.98 11.61 2.04
C ARG A 253 -16.10 10.38 1.89
N ILE A 254 -14.77 10.56 1.69
CA ILE A 254 -13.84 9.46 1.49
C ILE A 254 -12.91 9.34 2.70
N ASN A 255 -12.97 8.20 3.38
CA ASN A 255 -12.12 7.86 4.50
C ASN A 255 -11.20 6.69 4.16
N VAL A 256 -9.89 6.93 4.15
CA VAL A 256 -8.90 5.87 3.92
C VAL A 256 -8.45 5.28 5.25
N GLN A 257 -8.65 3.97 5.42
CA GLN A 257 -8.27 3.26 6.64
C GLN A 257 -6.75 3.10 6.75
N LYS A 258 -6.12 3.85 7.65
CA LYS A 258 -4.68 3.74 7.97
C LYS A 258 -4.48 2.76 9.13
N ARG A 259 -4.50 1.46 8.86
CA ARG A 259 -4.28 0.42 9.86
C ARG A 259 -2.99 -0.35 9.59
N PRO A 260 -2.14 -0.57 10.58
CA PRO A 260 -0.91 -1.36 10.41
C PRO A 260 -1.16 -2.86 10.37
N GLY A 261 -2.38 -3.32 10.67
CA GLY A 261 -2.75 -4.73 10.72
C GLY A 261 -3.28 -5.25 9.38
N GLU A 262 -3.15 -6.57 9.19
CA GLU A 262 -3.60 -7.26 7.97
C GLU A 262 -5.11 -7.51 7.92
N PHE A 263 -5.82 -7.33 9.04
CA PHE A 263 -7.24 -7.60 9.16
C PHE A 263 -8.06 -6.32 9.07
N PHE A 264 -9.09 -6.35 8.25
CA PHE A 264 -10.12 -5.33 8.24
C PHE A 264 -11.40 -5.91 8.84
N VAL A 265 -12.03 -5.16 9.73
CA VAL A 265 -13.30 -5.52 10.37
C VAL A 265 -14.19 -4.28 10.44
N HIS A 266 -15.43 -4.42 10.01
CA HIS A 266 -16.43 -3.36 10.01
C HIS A 266 -17.78 -3.90 10.46
N GLN A 267 -18.42 -3.21 11.41
CA GLN A 267 -19.77 -3.51 11.86
C GLN A 267 -20.76 -2.54 11.22
N PHE A 268 -21.81 -3.07 10.62
CA PHE A 268 -22.93 -2.31 10.08
C PHE A 268 -24.26 -2.90 10.60
N GLY A 269 -24.82 -2.27 11.64
CA GLY A 269 -25.97 -2.81 12.33
C GLY A 269 -25.73 -4.23 12.87
N LEU A 270 -26.53 -5.22 12.43
CA LEU A 270 -26.37 -6.62 12.77
C LEU A 270 -25.40 -7.37 11.83
N CYS A 271 -24.76 -6.69 10.89
CA CYS A 271 -23.77 -7.26 9.98
C CYS A 271 -22.35 -7.04 10.51
N LEU A 272 -21.50 -8.07 10.45
CA LEU A 272 -20.07 -8.01 10.66
C LEU A 272 -19.35 -8.41 9.38
N LEU A 273 -18.57 -7.51 8.83
CA LEU A 273 -17.79 -7.71 7.61
C LEU A 273 -16.32 -7.76 7.99
N ALA A 274 -15.62 -8.79 7.55
CA ALA A 274 -14.19 -8.93 7.78
C ALA A 274 -13.47 -9.31 6.50
N SER A 275 -12.18 -8.96 6.39
CA SER A 275 -11.35 -9.40 5.28
C SER A 275 -9.88 -9.49 5.65
N GLN A 276 -9.18 -10.36 4.92
CA GLN A 276 -7.73 -10.55 4.92
C GLN A 276 -7.38 -11.23 3.61
N HIS A 277 -6.16 -11.03 3.09
CA HIS A 277 -5.78 -11.55 1.77
C HIS A 277 -6.00 -13.06 1.58
N GLY A 278 -5.70 -13.89 2.57
CA GLY A 278 -5.95 -15.34 2.53
C GLY A 278 -4.69 -16.19 2.39
N ASP A 279 -3.51 -15.60 2.35
CA ASP A 279 -2.22 -16.29 2.16
C ASP A 279 -1.69 -17.01 3.42
N LYS A 280 -2.14 -16.63 4.62
CA LYS A 280 -1.54 -17.10 5.89
C LYS A 280 -2.40 -18.06 6.69
N ALA A 281 -3.72 -18.03 6.55
CA ALA A 281 -4.59 -18.79 7.43
C ALA A 281 -5.79 -19.35 6.69
N LYS A 282 -6.22 -20.57 7.09
CA LYS A 282 -7.44 -21.20 6.60
C LYS A 282 -8.68 -20.58 7.24
N ALA A 283 -9.82 -20.77 6.60
CA ALA A 283 -11.11 -20.20 7.00
C ALA A 283 -11.46 -20.40 8.48
N GLU A 284 -11.25 -21.60 9.00
CA GLU A 284 -11.56 -21.93 10.39
C GLU A 284 -10.76 -21.07 11.36
N ARG A 285 -9.46 -20.87 11.07
CA ARG A 285 -8.59 -20.05 11.92
C ARG A 285 -8.93 -18.58 11.81
N LEU A 286 -9.30 -18.08 10.61
CA LEU A 286 -9.72 -16.70 10.41
C LEU A 286 -11.01 -16.39 11.19
N VAL A 287 -11.97 -17.29 11.20
CA VAL A 287 -13.23 -17.15 11.95
C VAL A 287 -12.99 -17.18 13.47
N MET A 288 -12.14 -18.09 13.96
CA MET A 288 -11.77 -18.13 15.38
C MET A 288 -11.08 -16.83 15.80
N HIS A 289 -10.13 -16.34 14.99
CA HIS A 289 -9.44 -15.08 15.24
C HIS A 289 -10.41 -13.88 15.26
N LEU A 290 -11.38 -13.83 14.32
CA LEU A 290 -12.39 -12.79 14.30
C LEU A 290 -13.23 -12.76 15.58
N ALA A 291 -13.62 -13.93 16.10
CA ALA A 291 -14.40 -14.02 17.33
C ALA A 291 -13.61 -13.65 18.59
N ASP A 292 -12.31 -13.97 18.61
CA ASP A 292 -11.41 -13.73 19.75
C ASP A 292 -10.96 -12.26 19.83
N GLU A 293 -10.57 -11.67 18.71
CA GLU A 293 -10.02 -10.29 18.66
C GLU A 293 -11.11 -9.20 18.67
N TRP A 294 -12.34 -9.52 18.21
CA TRP A 294 -13.48 -8.58 18.18
C TRP A 294 -14.73 -9.15 18.87
N PRO A 295 -14.64 -9.59 20.16
CA PRO A 295 -15.74 -10.28 20.84
C PRO A 295 -16.99 -9.42 20.99
N GLU A 296 -16.85 -8.11 21.17
CA GLU A 296 -17.97 -7.18 21.30
C GLU A 296 -18.75 -7.07 19.98
N MET A 297 -18.05 -6.86 18.84
CA MET A 297 -18.69 -6.83 17.52
C MET A 297 -19.28 -8.18 17.16
N TRP A 298 -18.59 -9.27 17.52
CA TRP A 298 -19.09 -10.64 17.34
C TRP A 298 -20.40 -10.86 18.09
N GLY A 299 -20.47 -10.49 19.37
CA GLY A 299 -21.67 -10.63 20.20
C GLY A 299 -22.83 -9.74 19.76
N ALA A 300 -22.54 -8.57 19.19
CA ALA A 300 -23.53 -7.60 18.75
C ALA A 300 -24.12 -7.91 17.34
N THR A 301 -23.56 -8.88 16.61
CA THR A 301 -23.92 -9.14 15.21
C THR A 301 -24.47 -10.55 15.00
N ARG A 302 -25.24 -10.73 13.91
CA ARG A 302 -25.84 -12.00 13.51
C ARG A 302 -25.44 -12.46 12.13
N HIS A 303 -25.26 -11.52 11.18
CA HIS A 303 -24.90 -11.78 9.79
C HIS A 303 -23.42 -11.51 9.62
N ARG A 304 -22.59 -12.55 9.50
CA ARG A 304 -21.13 -12.42 9.49
C ARG A 304 -20.56 -12.92 8.19
N TYR A 305 -19.67 -12.10 7.59
CA TYR A 305 -19.07 -12.33 6.28
C TYR A 305 -17.57 -12.11 6.37
N TYR A 306 -16.81 -12.99 5.76
CA TYR A 306 -15.36 -12.91 5.71
C TYR A 306 -14.87 -13.05 4.28
N PHE A 307 -14.13 -12.07 3.75
CA PHE A 307 -13.62 -12.07 2.39
C PHE A 307 -12.14 -12.41 2.37
N THR A 308 -11.73 -13.24 1.40
CA THR A 308 -10.34 -13.55 1.08
C THR A 308 -10.12 -13.52 -0.44
N GLY A 309 -8.88 -13.31 -0.87
CA GLY A 309 -8.40 -13.42 -2.25
C GLY A 309 -7.40 -14.57 -2.42
N HIS A 310 -6.22 -14.28 -2.95
CA HIS A 310 -5.02 -15.10 -3.04
C HIS A 310 -5.07 -16.30 -3.99
N LEU A 311 -6.07 -17.14 -3.93
CA LEU A 311 -6.14 -18.36 -4.73
C LEU A 311 -6.86 -18.19 -6.09
N HIS A 312 -7.26 -16.96 -6.42
CA HIS A 312 -7.82 -16.52 -7.70
C HIS A 312 -9.12 -17.23 -8.16
N HIS A 313 -9.66 -18.18 -7.40
CA HIS A 313 -10.91 -18.87 -7.72
C HIS A 313 -11.96 -18.66 -6.64
N SER A 314 -13.23 -18.76 -7.01
CA SER A 314 -14.34 -18.59 -6.08
C SER A 314 -14.56 -19.83 -5.24
N LYS A 315 -14.65 -19.66 -3.92
CA LYS A 315 -15.09 -20.67 -2.96
C LYS A 315 -15.89 -19.99 -1.86
N MET A 316 -17.05 -20.54 -1.54
CA MET A 316 -17.87 -20.07 -0.44
C MET A 316 -18.14 -21.23 0.51
N GLN A 317 -18.04 -20.96 1.82
CA GLN A 317 -18.31 -21.97 2.85
C GLN A 317 -18.78 -21.30 4.14
N ASP A 318 -19.64 -22.00 4.90
CA ASP A 318 -20.08 -21.58 6.22
C ASP A 318 -19.17 -22.19 7.29
N VAL A 319 -18.58 -21.35 8.14
CA VAL A 319 -17.69 -21.75 9.23
C VAL A 319 -18.11 -21.02 10.50
N GLY A 320 -18.55 -21.74 11.52
CA GLY A 320 -18.87 -21.15 12.83
C GLY A 320 -19.89 -20.01 12.80
N GLY A 321 -20.85 -20.03 11.86
CA GLY A 321 -21.82 -18.95 11.67
C GLY A 321 -21.31 -17.73 10.91
N VAL A 322 -20.19 -17.87 10.20
CA VAL A 322 -19.63 -16.89 9.29
C VAL A 322 -19.60 -17.45 7.87
N GLN A 323 -20.13 -16.71 6.91
CA GLN A 323 -19.95 -17.00 5.50
C GLN A 323 -18.56 -16.52 5.07
N VAL A 324 -17.65 -17.46 4.84
CA VAL A 324 -16.32 -17.19 4.35
C VAL A 324 -16.30 -17.33 2.84
N GLU A 325 -15.97 -16.26 2.15
CA GLU A 325 -15.93 -16.21 0.69
C GLU A 325 -14.54 -15.85 0.20
N GLN A 326 -13.93 -16.77 -0.53
CA GLN A 326 -12.77 -16.53 -1.34
C GLN A 326 -13.24 -16.00 -2.70
N LEU A 327 -12.76 -14.83 -3.06
CA LEU A 327 -13.16 -14.13 -4.27
C LEU A 327 -12.26 -14.49 -5.46
N ARG A 328 -12.81 -14.37 -6.67
CA ARG A 328 -12.01 -14.48 -7.89
C ARG A 328 -11.13 -13.25 -8.06
N ALA A 329 -9.92 -13.45 -8.54
CA ALA A 329 -9.05 -12.36 -8.95
C ALA A 329 -9.68 -11.48 -10.02
N VAL A 330 -9.27 -10.22 -10.07
CA VAL A 330 -9.63 -9.30 -11.15
C VAL A 330 -8.55 -9.23 -12.25
N THR A 331 -7.39 -9.85 -12.01
CA THR A 331 -6.29 -9.98 -12.97
C THR A 331 -6.58 -11.00 -14.06
N ALA A 332 -5.78 -10.99 -15.15
CA ALA A 332 -5.68 -12.09 -16.11
C ALA A 332 -4.83 -13.25 -15.52
N ARG A 333 -4.77 -14.36 -16.24
CA ARG A 333 -3.84 -15.45 -15.92
C ARG A 333 -2.42 -15.04 -16.30
N ASP A 334 -1.46 -15.31 -15.44
CA ASP A 334 -0.04 -15.27 -15.79
C ASP A 334 0.44 -16.61 -16.39
N ALA A 335 1.71 -16.70 -16.78
CA ALA A 335 2.31 -17.90 -17.34
C ALA A 335 2.25 -19.09 -16.35
N TYR A 336 2.43 -18.84 -15.06
CA TYR A 336 2.33 -19.85 -14.02
C TYR A 336 0.91 -20.43 -13.92
N ALA A 337 -0.11 -19.58 -13.87
CA ALA A 337 -1.50 -20.02 -13.82
C ALA A 337 -1.91 -20.78 -15.10
N ALA A 338 -1.42 -20.34 -16.26
CA ALA A 338 -1.68 -21.02 -17.53
C ALA A 338 -1.05 -22.42 -17.57
N SER A 339 0.21 -22.56 -17.16
CA SER A 339 0.93 -23.85 -17.12
C SER A 339 0.32 -24.84 -16.12
N ASN A 340 -0.28 -24.35 -15.04
CA ASN A 340 -0.96 -25.18 -14.03
C ASN A 340 -2.45 -25.43 -14.32
N ALA A 341 -2.93 -25.06 -15.51
CA ALA A 341 -4.32 -25.24 -15.93
C ALA A 341 -5.35 -24.51 -15.04
N TYR A 342 -4.95 -23.41 -14.38
CA TYR A 342 -5.88 -22.58 -13.66
C TYR A 342 -6.72 -21.78 -14.67
N SER A 343 -8.05 -21.89 -14.60
CA SER A 343 -8.97 -21.37 -15.63
C SER A 343 -10.04 -20.43 -15.07
N ALA A 344 -9.91 -19.97 -13.82
CA ALA A 344 -10.86 -19.02 -13.26
C ALA A 344 -10.82 -17.71 -14.06
N ARG A 345 -12.02 -17.18 -14.39
CA ARG A 345 -12.16 -15.92 -15.12
C ARG A 345 -12.23 -14.77 -14.13
N ALA A 346 -11.69 -13.61 -14.53
CA ALA A 346 -11.75 -12.39 -13.76
C ALA A 346 -13.20 -11.93 -13.51
N GLN A 347 -13.47 -11.43 -12.31
CA GLN A 347 -14.82 -11.00 -11.94
C GLN A 347 -14.76 -9.91 -10.89
N PHE A 348 -15.49 -8.80 -11.12
CA PHE A 348 -15.80 -7.81 -10.11
C PHE A 348 -17.15 -8.08 -9.47
N GLN A 349 -17.36 -7.60 -8.25
CA GLN A 349 -18.62 -7.73 -7.54
C GLN A 349 -18.96 -6.44 -6.79
N ALA A 350 -20.26 -6.14 -6.70
CA ALA A 350 -20.83 -5.22 -5.72
C ALA A 350 -21.77 -6.03 -4.83
N ILE A 351 -21.53 -6.03 -3.52
CA ILE A 351 -22.29 -6.80 -2.55
C ILE A 351 -22.98 -5.83 -1.60
N THR A 352 -24.29 -5.81 -1.58
CA THR A 352 -25.08 -4.88 -0.77
C THR A 352 -25.67 -5.58 0.44
N TYR A 353 -25.48 -4.99 1.60
CA TYR A 353 -25.96 -5.47 2.90
C TYR A 353 -26.99 -4.51 3.46
N HIS A 354 -28.08 -5.04 3.98
CA HIS A 354 -29.01 -4.31 4.82
C HIS A 354 -28.62 -4.53 6.29
N ARG A 355 -28.60 -3.44 7.05
CA ARG A 355 -28.09 -3.44 8.43
C ARG A 355 -28.70 -4.49 9.37
N ASN A 356 -29.94 -4.94 9.10
CA ASN A 356 -30.66 -5.90 9.92
C ASN A 356 -30.88 -7.27 9.25
N LEU A 357 -30.73 -7.35 7.90
CA LEU A 357 -31.12 -8.54 7.12
C LEU A 357 -29.91 -9.29 6.52
N GLY A 358 -28.71 -8.74 6.60
CA GLY A 358 -27.55 -9.31 5.94
C GLY A 358 -27.45 -8.95 4.47
N GLU A 359 -26.84 -9.82 3.66
CA GLU A 359 -26.71 -9.61 2.19
C GLU A 359 -28.10 -9.60 1.53
N VAL A 360 -28.39 -8.55 0.78
CA VAL A 360 -29.70 -8.38 0.09
C VAL A 360 -29.58 -8.27 -1.42
N SER A 361 -28.38 -7.95 -1.95
CA SER A 361 -28.16 -7.84 -3.39
C SER A 361 -26.70 -8.11 -3.72
N ARG A 362 -26.47 -8.70 -4.89
CA ARG A 362 -25.13 -8.92 -5.44
C ARG A 362 -25.12 -8.72 -6.94
N VAL A 363 -24.27 -7.83 -7.41
CA VAL A 363 -23.98 -7.62 -8.82
C VAL A 363 -22.65 -8.30 -9.14
N LYS A 364 -22.58 -8.99 -10.28
CA LYS A 364 -21.34 -9.62 -10.79
C LYS A 364 -21.05 -9.07 -12.17
N VAL A 365 -19.84 -8.58 -12.37
CA VAL A 365 -19.31 -8.11 -13.65
C VAL A 365 -18.20 -9.05 -14.06
N ASN A 366 -18.43 -9.84 -15.11
CA ASN A 366 -17.45 -10.75 -15.68
C ASN A 366 -16.62 -10.00 -16.72
N ILE A 367 -15.32 -10.30 -16.74
CA ILE A 367 -14.38 -9.69 -17.68
C ILE A 367 -13.94 -10.76 -18.69
#